data_9c2dd69390b8a68fb52dde0f1984641a
#
_entry.id   9c2dd69390b8a68fb52dde0f1984641a
#
_cell.length_a   1.000
_cell.length_b   1.000
_cell.length_c   1.000
_cell.angle_alpha   90.00
_cell.angle_beta   90.00
_cell.angle_gamma   90.00
#
_symmetry.space_group_name_H-M   'P 1'
#
loop_
_entity.id
_entity.type
_entity.pdbx_description
1 polymer ?
#
loop_
_entity_poly.entity_id
_entity_poly.type
_entity_poly.pdbx_seq_one_letter_code
_entity_poly.pdbx_strand_id
1 'polypeptide(L)' 'MERQVVSSSNIASVGYDPNSETLEVEFLKSGKVYEYYNVPAFMHERLMEAPSVGVFFNAEIKNTYACSPL' A
#
# COMPACT_ATOMS: atom_id res chain seq x y z
N MET A 1 8.52 0.81 10.40
CA MET A 1 7.06 0.85 10.17
C MET A 1 6.50 -0.55 10.24
N GLU A 2 5.47 -0.74 11.02
CA GLU A 2 4.83 -2.05 11.14
C GLU A 2 3.88 -2.29 9.98
N ARG A 3 3.93 -3.47 9.37
CA ARG A 3 3.06 -3.82 8.26
C ARG A 3 2.03 -4.87 8.68
N GLN A 4 0.82 -4.73 8.15
CA GLN A 4 -0.26 -5.67 8.37
C GLN A 4 -0.35 -6.61 7.17
N VAL A 5 -0.39 -7.91 7.43
CA VAL A 5 -0.58 -8.91 6.38
C VAL A 5 -1.99 -8.78 5.82
N VAL A 6 -2.11 -8.84 4.50
CA VAL A 6 -3.40 -8.76 3.82
C VAL A 6 -3.62 -9.99 2.94
N SER A 7 -4.87 -10.29 2.65
CA SER A 7 -5.23 -11.39 1.75
C SER A 7 -5.41 -10.82 0.35
N SER A 8 -4.42 -11.06 -0.51
CA SER A 8 -4.42 -10.51 -1.87
C SER A 8 -3.59 -11.44 -2.77
N SER A 9 -3.88 -11.41 -4.07
CA SER A 9 -3.13 -12.22 -5.03
C SER A 9 -1.77 -11.61 -5.38
N ASN A 10 -1.56 -10.32 -5.09
CA ASN A 10 -0.31 -9.63 -5.47
C ASN A 10 0.34 -8.81 -4.35
N ILE A 11 -0.36 -8.54 -3.25
CA ILE A 11 0.17 -7.76 -2.13
C ILE A 11 0.24 -8.65 -0.90
N ALA A 12 1.41 -8.67 -0.24
CA ALA A 12 1.63 -9.48 0.96
C ALA A 12 1.32 -8.73 2.23
N SER A 13 1.73 -7.46 2.33
CA SER A 13 1.50 -6.66 3.53
C SER A 13 1.48 -5.18 3.21
N VAL A 14 0.86 -4.40 4.12
CA VAL A 14 0.72 -2.95 3.97
C VAL A 14 1.00 -2.30 5.31
N GLY A 15 1.81 -1.24 5.29
CA GLY A 15 2.05 -0.39 6.45
C GLY A 15 1.76 1.06 6.11
N TYR A 16 1.47 1.85 7.14
CA TYR A 16 1.17 3.26 6.92
C TYR A 16 1.65 4.11 8.09
N ASP A 17 2.30 5.22 7.77
CA ASP A 17 2.73 6.22 8.75
C ASP A 17 1.91 7.49 8.51
N PRO A 18 0.93 7.79 9.39
CA PRO A 18 0.09 8.98 9.20
C PRO A 18 0.85 10.30 9.40
N ASN A 19 1.97 10.28 10.11
CA ASN A 19 2.75 11.49 10.33
C ASN A 19 3.46 11.96 9.07
N SER A 20 4.00 11.01 8.30
CA SER A 20 4.69 11.32 7.04
C SER A 20 3.83 11.07 5.82
N GLU A 21 2.62 10.54 6.00
CA GLU A 21 1.71 10.12 4.93
C GLU A 21 2.39 9.15 3.95
N THR A 22 3.19 8.25 4.49
CA THR A 22 3.90 7.24 3.71
C THR A 22 3.20 5.90 3.81
N LEU A 23 2.87 5.32 2.66
CA LEU A 23 2.28 3.98 2.56
C LEU A 23 3.37 3.03 2.10
N GLU A 24 3.56 1.93 2.85
CA GLU A 24 4.56 0.92 2.53
C GLU A 24 3.85 -0.35 2.08
N VAL A 25 4.23 -0.86 0.90
CA VAL A 25 3.57 -2.03 0.31
C VAL A 25 4.61 -3.09 -0.05
N GLU A 26 4.39 -4.30 0.45
CA GLU A 26 5.22 -5.45 0.11
C GLU A 26 4.48 -6.29 -0.95
N PHE A 27 5.17 -6.59 -2.05
CA PHE A 27 4.59 -7.35 -3.15
C PHE A 27 4.90 -8.83 -2.99
N LEU A 28 3.87 -9.67 -3.20
CA LEU A 28 3.92 -11.09 -2.89
C LEU A 28 4.96 -11.85 -3.72
N LYS A 29 4.94 -11.63 -5.04
CA LYS A 29 5.79 -12.42 -5.94
C LYS A 29 7.27 -12.04 -5.86
N SER A 30 7.56 -10.75 -5.85
CA SER A 30 8.95 -10.28 -5.86
C SER A 30 9.56 -10.18 -4.47
N GLY A 31 8.72 -10.09 -3.43
CA GLY A 31 9.17 -9.81 -2.07
C GLY A 31 9.66 -8.38 -1.89
N LYS A 32 9.56 -7.55 -2.91
CA LYS A 32 10.02 -6.16 -2.84
C LYS A 32 9.04 -5.30 -2.08
N VAL A 33 9.58 -4.28 -1.41
CA VAL A 33 8.81 -3.32 -0.65
C VAL A 33 9.00 -1.95 -1.27
N TYR A 34 7.89 -1.23 -1.49
CA TYR A 34 7.91 0.13 -2.02
C TYR A 34 7.22 1.07 -1.05
N GLU A 35 7.72 2.31 -1.00
CA GLU A 35 7.09 3.40 -0.26
C GLU A 35 6.40 4.33 -1.23
N TYR A 36 5.13 4.66 -0.93
CA TYR A 36 4.34 5.62 -1.70
C TYR A 36 4.14 6.86 -0.86
N TYR A 37 4.37 8.05 -1.44
CA TYR A 37 4.46 9.30 -0.70
C TYR A 37 3.22 10.16 -0.85
N ASN A 38 2.94 10.95 0.19
CA ASN A 38 1.80 11.89 0.21
C ASN A 38 0.47 11.18 0.05
N VAL A 39 0.35 10.00 0.64
CA VAL A 39 -0.88 9.23 0.65
C VAL A 39 -1.70 9.65 1.87
N PRO A 40 -2.87 10.29 1.69
CA PRO A 40 -3.65 10.72 2.84
C PRO A 40 -4.24 9.53 3.61
N ALA A 41 -4.51 9.74 4.89
CA ALA A 41 -4.99 8.68 5.77
C ALA A 41 -6.26 8.01 5.24
N PHE A 42 -7.18 8.80 4.65
CA PHE A 42 -8.43 8.21 4.14
C PHE A 42 -8.18 7.22 3.00
N MET A 43 -7.12 7.41 2.22
CA MET A 43 -6.77 6.49 1.13
C MET A 43 -6.28 5.16 1.70
N HIS A 44 -5.47 5.19 2.76
CA HIS A 44 -5.05 3.98 3.47
C HIS A 44 -6.26 3.24 4.05
N GLU A 45 -7.19 3.97 4.65
CA GLU A 45 -8.40 3.37 5.21
C GLU A 45 -9.22 2.67 4.12
N ARG A 46 -9.42 3.33 2.97
CA ARG A 46 -10.15 2.74 1.85
C ARG A 46 -9.46 1.50 1.32
N LEU A 47 -8.14 1.53 1.23
CA LEU A 47 -7.35 0.38 0.78
C LEU A 47 -7.59 -0.82 1.69
N MET A 48 -7.51 -0.60 3.02
CA MET A 48 -7.65 -1.68 3.99
C MET A 48 -9.08 -2.23 4.08
N GLU A 49 -10.07 -1.43 3.69
CA GLU A 49 -11.48 -1.84 3.68
C GLU A 49 -11.95 -2.39 2.34
N ALA A 50 -11.11 -2.33 1.32
CA ALA A 50 -11.51 -2.74 -0.02
C ALA A 50 -11.77 -4.25 -0.07
N PRO A 51 -12.80 -4.69 -0.83
CA PRO A 51 -13.03 -6.12 -1.04
C PRO A 51 -11.84 -6.83 -1.69
N SER A 52 -11.11 -6.10 -2.53
CA SER A 52 -9.87 -6.58 -3.12
C SER A 52 -8.81 -5.50 -2.96
N VAL A 53 -7.85 -5.75 -2.07
CA VAL A 53 -6.75 -4.82 -1.80
C VAL A 53 -5.92 -4.60 -3.06
N GLY A 54 -5.62 -5.66 -3.80
CA GLY A 54 -4.82 -5.56 -5.01
C GLY A 54 -5.49 -4.76 -6.13
N VAL A 55 -6.78 -4.99 -6.35
CA VAL A 55 -7.54 -4.23 -7.36
C VAL A 55 -7.62 -2.76 -6.97
N PHE A 56 -7.93 -2.48 -5.71
CA PHE A 56 -7.99 -1.10 -5.23
C PHE A 56 -6.64 -0.40 -5.38
N PHE A 57 -5.57 -1.06 -4.97
CA PHE A 57 -4.22 -0.51 -5.07
C PHE A 57 -3.88 -0.16 -6.53
N ASN A 58 -4.11 -1.08 -7.45
CA ASN A 58 -3.81 -0.85 -8.86
C ASN A 58 -4.62 0.30 -9.45
N ALA A 59 -5.87 0.44 -9.05
CA ALA A 59 -6.77 1.45 -9.60
C ALA A 59 -6.52 2.84 -9.00
N GLU A 60 -6.25 2.92 -7.70
CA GLU A 60 -6.30 4.19 -6.96
C GLU A 60 -4.94 4.71 -6.51
N ILE A 61 -3.94 3.84 -6.34
CA ILE A 61 -2.68 4.23 -5.69
C ILE A 61 -1.49 4.12 -6.64
N LYS A 62 -1.37 3.02 -7.35
CA LYS A 62 -0.16 2.66 -8.09
C LYS A 62 0.37 3.76 -9.00
N ASN A 63 -0.51 4.41 -9.77
CA ASN A 63 -0.12 5.44 -10.73
C ASN A 63 -0.49 6.85 -10.28
N THR A 64 -0.98 7.01 -9.05
CA THR A 64 -1.43 8.29 -8.53
C THR A 64 -0.37 8.96 -7.67
N TYR A 65 0.37 8.17 -6.90
CA TYR A 65 1.35 8.67 -5.95
C TYR A 65 2.77 8.32 -6.36
N ALA A 66 3.71 9.21 -6.08
CA ALA A 66 5.13 8.94 -6.29
C ALA A 66 5.59 7.82 -5.34
N CYS A 67 6.53 7.01 -5.78
CA CYS A 67 7.04 5.90 -4.97
C CYS A 67 8.52 5.68 -5.22
N SER A 68 9.14 4.94 -4.30
CA SER A 68 10.49 4.45 -4.48
C SER A 68 10.64 3.10 -3.79
N PRO A 69 11.57 2.24 -4.26
CA PRO A 69 11.85 0.98 -3.58
C PRO A 69 12.52 1.25 -2.23
N LEU A 70 12.17 0.40 -1.27
CA LEU A 70 12.76 0.48 0.05
C LEU A 70 14.11 -0.25 0.09
#